data_153c4459d24e8017cb595a541883da5d
#
_entry.id   153c4459d24e8017cb595a541883da5d
#
_cell.length_a   1.000
_cell.length_b   1.000
_cell.length_c   1.000
_cell.angle_alpha   90.00
_cell.angle_beta   90.00
_cell.angle_gamma   90.00
#
_symmetry.space_group_name_H-M   'P 1'
#
loop_
_entity.id
_entity.type
_entity.pdbx_description
1 polymer ?
#
loop_
_entity_poly.entity_id
_entity_poly.type
_entity_poly.pdbx_seq_one_letter_code
_entity_poly.pdbx_strand_id
1 'polypeptide(L)'
;MLELSAVQKDALKKRIRRVCCAMARKMGMTAAFTSTGIRVAQGPVAYVFDLKWNPLSNMWDLYHGNTWLAGRSQSYPNAIAYVVNHGAPNGN
;
A
#
# COMPACT_ATOMS: atom_id res chain seq x y z
N MET A 1 -6.22 -17.39 18.39
CA MET A 1 -6.48 -16.78 17.07
C MET A 1 -5.80 -17.62 15.99
N LEU A 2 -6.53 -17.89 14.92
CA LEU A 2 -5.96 -18.64 13.82
C LEU A 2 -5.04 -17.76 12.98
N GLU A 3 -3.85 -18.28 12.70
CA GLU A 3 -2.92 -17.62 11.80
C GLU A 3 -3.31 -17.93 10.35
N LEU A 4 -3.25 -16.93 9.50
CA LEU A 4 -3.54 -17.11 8.10
C LEU A 4 -2.45 -17.93 7.42
N SER A 5 -2.85 -18.78 6.47
CA SER A 5 -1.91 -19.52 5.66
C SER A 5 -1.15 -18.61 4.69
N ALA A 6 -0.05 -19.10 4.13
CA ALA A 6 0.69 -18.36 3.12
C ALA A 6 -0.19 -17.98 1.93
N VAL A 7 -1.06 -18.89 1.50
CA VAL A 7 -1.98 -18.64 0.39
C VAL A 7 -2.96 -17.52 0.74
N GLN A 8 -3.50 -17.53 1.96
CA GLN A 8 -4.43 -16.50 2.41
C GLN A 8 -3.75 -15.15 2.53
N LYS A 9 -2.53 -15.10 3.08
CA LYS A 9 -1.74 -13.87 3.16
C LYS A 9 -1.49 -13.28 1.78
N ASP A 10 -1.11 -14.13 0.82
CA ASP A 10 -0.85 -13.68 -0.55
C ASP A 10 -2.12 -13.18 -1.24
N ALA A 11 -3.24 -13.83 -1.02
CA ALA A 11 -4.53 -13.41 -1.58
C ALA A 11 -4.92 -12.02 -1.06
N LEU A 12 -4.75 -11.77 0.23
CA LEU A 12 -4.99 -10.44 0.81
C LEU A 12 -4.06 -9.39 0.23
N LYS A 13 -2.78 -9.73 0.07
CA LYS A 13 -1.79 -8.81 -0.51
C LYS A 13 -2.18 -8.40 -1.92
N LYS A 14 -2.58 -9.38 -2.75
CA LYS A 14 -3.02 -9.10 -4.13
C LYS A 14 -4.26 -8.23 -4.15
N ARG A 15 -5.21 -8.49 -3.26
CA ARG A 15 -6.43 -7.69 -3.17
C ARG A 15 -6.13 -6.24 -2.80
N ILE A 16 -5.28 -6.03 -1.81
CA ILE A 16 -4.87 -4.69 -1.40
C ILE A 16 -4.20 -3.96 -2.57
N ARG A 17 -3.28 -4.64 -3.25
CA ARG A 17 -2.57 -4.04 -4.39
C ARG A 17 -3.53 -3.66 -5.51
N ARG A 18 -4.50 -4.51 -5.83
CA ARG A 18 -5.48 -4.22 -6.90
C ARG A 18 -6.33 -3.00 -6.57
N VAL A 19 -6.83 -2.93 -5.34
CA VAL A 19 -7.65 -1.79 -4.91
C VAL A 19 -6.85 -0.49 -4.96
N CYS A 20 -5.62 -0.51 -4.50
CA CYS A 20 -4.76 0.67 -4.50
C CYS A 20 -4.41 1.11 -5.92
N CYS A 21 -4.09 0.17 -6.80
CA CYS A 21 -3.80 0.50 -8.20
C CYS A 21 -5.02 1.06 -8.93
N ALA A 22 -6.20 0.51 -8.67
CA ALA A 22 -7.43 1.00 -9.27
C ALA A 22 -7.71 2.45 -8.86
N MET A 23 -7.52 2.76 -7.57
CA MET A 23 -7.69 4.12 -7.07
C MET A 23 -6.68 5.08 -7.72
N ALA A 24 -5.43 4.68 -7.78
CA ALA A 24 -4.37 5.50 -8.38
C ALA A 24 -4.69 5.82 -9.83
N ARG A 25 -5.16 4.85 -10.60
CA ARG A 25 -5.55 5.06 -12.00
C ARG A 25 -6.73 6.01 -12.13
N LYS A 26 -7.69 5.94 -11.22
CA LYS A 26 -8.80 6.89 -11.18
C LYS A 26 -8.33 8.32 -10.92
N MET A 27 -7.24 8.48 -10.21
CA MET A 27 -6.63 9.79 -9.96
C MET A 27 -5.73 10.27 -11.10
N GLY A 28 -5.69 9.53 -12.20
CA GLY A 28 -4.88 9.91 -13.37
C GLY A 28 -3.42 9.51 -13.28
N MET A 29 -3.08 8.60 -12.38
CA MET A 29 -1.73 8.12 -12.22
C MET A 29 -1.54 6.74 -12.84
N THR A 30 -0.30 6.39 -13.15
CA THR A 30 0.03 5.02 -13.51
C THR A 30 0.34 4.24 -12.24
N ALA A 31 0.04 2.95 -12.26
CA ALA A 31 0.28 2.09 -11.12
C ALA A 31 0.66 0.70 -11.58
N ALA A 32 1.61 0.09 -10.89
CA ALA A 32 2.07 -1.26 -11.20
C ALA A 32 2.44 -1.98 -9.92
N PHE A 33 2.39 -3.31 -9.95
CA PHE A 33 2.84 -4.13 -8.84
C PHE A 33 4.37 -4.18 -8.82
N THR A 34 4.95 -4.14 -7.63
CA THR A 34 6.34 -4.47 -7.40
C THR A 34 6.42 -5.80 -6.66
N SER A 35 7.63 -6.29 -6.41
CA SER A 35 7.81 -7.54 -5.67
C SER A 35 7.29 -7.44 -4.22
N THR A 36 7.29 -6.24 -3.64
CA THR A 36 6.92 -6.03 -2.23
C THR A 36 5.66 -5.18 -2.05
N GLY A 37 5.16 -4.56 -3.11
CA GLY A 37 3.99 -3.71 -2.99
C GLY A 37 3.56 -3.14 -4.32
N ILE A 38 3.46 -1.81 -4.39
CA ILE A 38 3.08 -1.11 -5.62
C ILE A 38 3.95 0.12 -5.85
N ARG A 39 4.01 0.52 -7.13
CA ARG A 39 4.62 1.77 -7.55
C ARG A 39 3.56 2.60 -8.23
N VAL A 40 3.43 3.85 -7.81
CA VAL A 40 2.48 4.81 -8.36
C VAL A 40 3.28 5.97 -8.91
N ALA A 41 2.98 6.40 -10.12
CA ALA A 41 3.73 7.49 -10.74
C ALA A 41 2.79 8.52 -11.37
N GLN A 42 3.21 9.78 -11.29
CA GLN A 42 2.52 10.91 -11.88
C GLN A 42 3.57 11.82 -12.51
N GLY A 43 3.64 11.84 -13.83
CA GLY A 43 4.70 12.57 -14.52
C GLY A 43 6.09 12.05 -14.11
N PRO A 44 7.00 12.94 -13.75
CA PRO A 44 8.36 12.53 -13.34
C PRO A 44 8.44 12.03 -11.91
N VAL A 45 7.36 12.12 -11.14
CA VAL A 45 7.34 11.75 -9.72
C VAL A 45 6.80 10.35 -9.55
N ALA A 46 7.51 9.53 -8.80
CA ALA A 46 7.09 8.16 -8.50
C ALA A 46 7.15 7.91 -7.00
N TYR A 47 6.20 7.12 -6.52
CA TYR A 47 6.13 6.70 -5.13
C TYR A 47 6.13 5.19 -5.09
N VAL A 48 6.93 4.60 -4.19
CA VAL A 48 6.97 3.16 -3.97
C VAL A 48 6.42 2.87 -2.60
N PHE A 49 5.46 1.96 -2.55
CA PHE A 49 4.82 1.54 -1.29
C PHE A 49 5.06 0.05 -1.10
N ASP A 50 5.38 -0.33 0.13
CA ASP A 50 5.67 -1.71 0.49
C ASP A 50 4.62 -2.24 1.45
N LEU A 51 4.28 -3.51 1.29
CA LEU A 51 3.42 -4.23 2.21
C LEU A 51 4.27 -5.20 3.02
N LYS A 52 4.17 -5.11 4.34
CA LYS A 52 4.88 -5.98 5.27
C LYS A 52 3.87 -6.68 6.16
N TRP A 53 4.01 -7.99 6.30
CA TRP A 53 3.09 -8.74 7.14
C TRP A 53 3.32 -8.45 8.60
N ASN A 54 2.23 -8.15 9.32
CA ASN A 54 2.26 -7.91 10.75
C ASN A 54 1.53 -9.05 11.48
N PRO A 55 2.26 -9.96 12.14
CA PRO A 55 1.62 -11.09 12.82
C PRO A 55 0.77 -10.67 14.02
N LEU A 56 1.05 -9.51 14.61
CA LEU A 56 0.28 -9.04 15.76
C LEU A 56 -1.13 -8.61 15.36
N SER A 57 -1.27 -7.96 14.21
CA SER A 57 -2.58 -7.55 13.70
C SER A 57 -3.19 -8.58 12.76
N ASN A 58 -2.40 -9.59 12.37
CA ASN A 58 -2.79 -10.60 11.40
C ASN A 58 -3.23 -9.98 10.07
N MET A 59 -2.48 -8.97 9.63
CA MET A 59 -2.77 -8.19 8.43
C MET A 59 -1.50 -7.58 7.86
N TRP A 60 -1.58 -7.07 6.63
CA TRP A 60 -0.49 -6.35 5.99
C TRP A 60 -0.46 -4.91 6.46
N ASP A 61 0.75 -4.40 6.72
CA ASP A 61 0.98 -2.98 6.95
C ASP A 61 1.56 -2.34 5.70
N LEU A 62 1.09 -1.13 5.41
CA LEU A 62 1.53 -0.34 4.26
C LEU A 62 2.58 0.67 4.71
N TYR A 63 3.70 0.71 3.98
CA TYR A 63 4.81 1.60 4.27
C TYR A 63 5.19 2.43 3.04
N HIS A 64 5.67 3.64 3.29
CA HIS A 64 6.39 4.44 2.32
C HIS A 64 7.80 4.67 2.89
N GLY A 65 8.80 3.99 2.34
CA GLY A 65 10.12 3.95 2.95
C GLY A 65 10.03 3.29 4.33
N ASN A 66 10.47 3.99 5.36
CA ASN A 66 10.41 3.51 6.74
C ASN A 66 9.16 4.01 7.49
N THR A 67 8.30 4.76 6.82
CA THR A 67 7.12 5.34 7.46
C THR A 67 5.92 4.43 7.31
N TRP A 68 5.34 4.01 8.44
CA TRP A 68 4.08 3.27 8.47
C TRP A 68 2.94 4.20 8.06
N LEU A 69 2.07 3.74 7.17
CA LEU A 69 0.95 4.54 6.66
C LEU A 69 -0.40 3.98 7.08
N ALA A 70 -0.59 2.70 6.96
CA ALA A 70 -1.89 2.09 7.20
C ALA A 70 -1.73 0.62 7.54
N GLY A 71 -2.71 0.09 8.23
CA GLY A 71 -2.80 -1.31 8.57
C GLY A 71 -4.25 -1.77 8.59
N ARG A 72 -4.55 -2.70 9.48
CA ARG A 72 -5.83 -3.41 9.51
C ARG A 72 -7.05 -2.49 9.55
N SER A 73 -6.98 -1.40 10.30
CA SER A 73 -8.16 -0.54 10.56
C SER A 73 -8.24 0.67 9.65
N GLN A 74 -7.27 0.87 8.76
CA GLN A 74 -7.22 2.03 7.89
C GLN A 74 -7.43 1.63 6.44
N SER A 75 -7.83 2.62 5.63
CA SER A 75 -7.95 2.44 4.20
C SER A 75 -6.59 2.58 3.53
N TYR A 76 -6.11 1.52 2.90
CA TYR A 76 -4.85 1.56 2.16
C TYR A 76 -4.90 2.55 0.99
N PRO A 77 -5.97 2.58 0.16
CA PRO A 77 -6.04 3.57 -0.92
C PRO A 77 -6.01 5.00 -0.43
N ASN A 78 -6.70 5.29 0.67
CA ASN A 78 -6.72 6.64 1.22
C ASN A 78 -5.33 7.07 1.72
N ALA A 79 -4.59 6.15 2.32
CA ALA A 79 -3.24 6.44 2.78
C ALA A 79 -2.30 6.77 1.61
N ILE A 80 -2.41 6.05 0.51
CA ILE A 80 -1.65 6.32 -0.70
C ILE A 80 -2.04 7.67 -1.30
N ALA A 81 -3.34 7.95 -1.39
CA ALA A 81 -3.82 9.23 -1.90
C ALA A 81 -3.30 10.39 -1.07
N TYR A 82 -3.26 10.24 0.25
CA TYR A 82 -2.73 11.26 1.14
C TYR A 82 -1.25 11.55 0.83
N VAL A 83 -0.43 10.51 0.70
CA VAL A 83 1.00 10.68 0.41
C VAL A 83 1.21 11.36 -0.94
N VAL A 84 0.47 10.95 -1.96
CA VAL A 84 0.60 11.52 -3.30
C VAL A 84 0.22 13.00 -3.31
N ASN A 85 -0.82 13.37 -2.56
CA ASN A 85 -1.32 14.75 -2.55
C ASN A 85 -0.57 15.67 -1.59
N HIS A 86 0.02 15.14 -0.53
CA HIS A 86 0.59 15.93 0.55
C HIS A 86 2.05 15.61 0.85
N GLY A 87 2.61 14.58 0.21
CA GLY A 87 3.93 14.08 0.55
C GLY A 87 3.91 13.11 1.73
N ALA A 88 5.09 12.64 2.13
CA ALA A 88 5.21 11.69 3.23
C ALA A 88 4.70 12.30 4.54
N PRO A 89 4.02 11.50 5.40
CA PRO A 89 3.41 12.03 6.62
C PRO A 89 4.35 12.75 7.57
N ASN A 90 5.63 12.39 7.61
CA ASN A 90 6.58 13.06 8.51
C ASN A 90 7.24 14.30 7.89
N GLY A 91 6.78 14.73 6.72
CA GLY A 91 7.17 16.00 6.16
C GLY A 91 8.61 16.13 5.65
N ASN A 92 9.30 15.08 5.50
CA ASN A 92 10.68 15.14 5.05
C ASN A 92 10.85 14.75 3.64
#